data_eb3d75e0aba5bfafcd22e6f6384ab811
#
_entry.id   eb3d75e0aba5bfafcd22e6f6384ab811
#
_cell.length_a   1.000
_cell.length_b   1.000
_cell.length_c   1.000
_cell.angle_alpha   90.00
_cell.angle_beta   90.00
_cell.angle_gamma   90.00
#
_symmetry.space_group_name_H-M   'P 1'
#
loop_
_entity.id
_entity.type
_entity.pdbx_description
1 polymer ?
#
loop_
_entity_poly.entity_id
_entity_poly.type
_entity_poly.pdbx_seq_one_letter_code
_entity_poly.pdbx_strand_id
1 'polypeptide(L)'
;EIYGLVTDDACNVYVSGMVNNGTVPFGNGKVVTATGITSFIAKYDEAGVCQWVTSLGSNGSLLNGRGTSLVRDKNGNLYFAAICKGSSSISGTTETIEADASKTDGAIIKFNSDGQYVWHRMFASVADDGVTSLAVDESNNVYAVGYYEAELPVYESIKLQRNGNNRTAFVAKYSDEGEYLYAFSTGAIITDAVKPTGLAISIDKTTNDIILTGPTYGTIYPYGVSGSSNAFGGGRFMLARYSQDAALFGVFPQGIKGESYSAQLNISGFQNPLQVAYSLKDGDNLPDGLSLDTNTGEISGVLNEAGIF
;
A
#
# COMPACT_ATOMS: atom_id res chain seq x y z
N GLU A 1 -4.32 -20.54 13.66
CA GLU A 1 -3.01 -19.98 13.29
C GLU A 1 -2.96 -18.50 13.69
N ILE A 2 -1.80 -18.01 14.13
CA ILE A 2 -1.55 -16.60 14.45
C ILE A 2 -0.63 -16.03 13.37
N TYR A 3 -0.91 -14.79 12.93
CA TYR A 3 -0.17 -14.14 11.85
C TYR A 3 0.38 -12.76 12.22
N GLY A 4 -0.29 -12.05 13.13
CA GLY A 4 0.13 -10.72 13.55
C GLY A 4 0.07 -10.58 15.06
N LEU A 5 1.00 -9.80 15.61
CA LEU A 5 1.06 -9.45 17.01
C LEU A 5 1.58 -8.02 17.17
N VAL A 6 0.87 -7.22 17.95
CA VAL A 6 1.32 -5.89 18.39
C VAL A 6 0.99 -5.70 19.86
N THR A 7 1.70 -4.80 20.54
CA THR A 7 1.51 -4.46 21.94
C THR A 7 1.25 -2.97 22.11
N ASP A 8 0.74 -2.59 23.27
CA ASP A 8 0.68 -1.20 23.72
C ASP A 8 1.55 -0.96 24.96
N ASP A 9 1.64 0.30 25.38
CA ASP A 9 2.46 0.71 26.51
C ASP A 9 1.93 0.18 27.86
N ALA A 10 0.67 -0.28 27.93
CA ALA A 10 0.08 -0.94 29.08
C ALA A 10 0.29 -2.46 29.05
N CYS A 11 1.19 -2.96 28.20
CA CYS A 11 1.48 -4.38 28.00
C CYS A 11 0.29 -5.23 27.55
N ASN A 12 -0.78 -4.60 26.99
CA ASN A 12 -1.80 -5.38 26.31
C ASN A 12 -1.25 -5.96 25.02
N VAL A 13 -1.69 -7.15 24.69
CA VAL A 13 -1.28 -7.88 23.47
C VAL A 13 -2.47 -7.97 22.54
N TYR A 14 -2.28 -7.53 21.31
CA TYR A 14 -3.26 -7.66 20.24
C TYR A 14 -2.73 -8.70 19.25
N VAL A 15 -3.55 -9.70 18.97
CA VAL A 15 -3.20 -10.79 18.06
C VAL A 15 -4.21 -10.88 16.93
N SER A 16 -3.73 -11.19 15.74
CA SER A 16 -4.57 -11.55 14.61
C SER A 16 -4.23 -12.95 14.11
N GLY A 17 -5.22 -13.62 13.56
CA GLY A 17 -5.04 -14.97 13.08
C GLY A 17 -6.28 -15.49 12.38
N MET A 18 -6.33 -16.81 12.22
CA MET A 18 -7.51 -17.50 11.72
C MET A 18 -7.87 -18.72 12.53
N VAL A 19 -9.15 -19.03 12.57
CA VAL A 19 -9.74 -20.27 13.05
C VAL A 19 -10.40 -20.99 11.87
N ASN A 20 -10.44 -22.31 11.94
CA ASN A 20 -11.03 -23.13 10.87
C ASN A 20 -12.04 -24.08 11.47
N ASN A 21 -13.29 -23.95 11.07
CA ASN A 21 -14.43 -24.74 11.51
C ASN A 21 -14.52 -24.99 13.04
N GLY A 22 -15.69 -24.77 13.60
CA GLY A 22 -15.99 -25.06 15.00
C GLY A 22 -15.89 -23.83 15.91
N THR A 23 -16.09 -24.05 17.19
CA THR A 23 -16.05 -23.00 18.22
C THR A 23 -14.71 -23.01 18.93
N VAL A 24 -14.00 -21.92 18.87
CA VAL A 24 -12.68 -21.73 19.50
C VAL A 24 -12.81 -20.77 20.67
N PRO A 25 -12.47 -21.18 21.89
CA PRO A 25 -12.46 -20.31 23.05
C PRO A 25 -11.18 -19.43 23.06
N PHE A 26 -11.35 -18.16 23.38
CA PHE A 26 -10.26 -17.18 23.56
C PHE A 26 -9.99 -16.86 25.04
N GLY A 27 -10.76 -17.47 25.96
CA GLY A 27 -10.71 -17.17 27.37
C GLY A 27 -11.76 -16.12 27.79
N ASN A 28 -12.00 -15.99 29.11
CA ASN A 28 -12.91 -15.01 29.69
C ASN A 28 -14.32 -14.99 29.02
N GLY A 29 -14.83 -16.17 28.66
CA GLY A 29 -16.14 -16.31 27.99
C GLY A 29 -16.19 -15.85 26.55
N LYS A 30 -15.07 -15.41 25.97
CA LYS A 30 -14.96 -14.98 24.56
C LYS A 30 -14.76 -16.19 23.66
N VAL A 31 -15.54 -16.26 22.59
CA VAL A 31 -15.49 -17.36 21.62
C VAL A 31 -15.61 -16.84 20.19
N VAL A 32 -15.03 -17.54 19.25
CA VAL A 32 -15.31 -17.38 17.81
C VAL A 32 -15.86 -18.71 17.29
N THR A 33 -17.03 -18.67 16.67
CA THR A 33 -17.62 -19.82 15.98
C THR A 33 -17.47 -19.63 14.50
N ALA A 34 -16.74 -20.55 13.86
CA ALA A 34 -16.41 -20.52 12.44
C ALA A 34 -17.11 -21.68 11.72
N THR A 35 -17.70 -21.38 10.56
CA THR A 35 -18.28 -22.40 9.64
C THR A 35 -17.36 -22.64 8.43
N GLY A 36 -16.17 -22.08 8.45
CA GLY A 36 -15.10 -22.13 7.47
C GLY A 36 -13.89 -21.43 8.03
N ILE A 37 -12.98 -20.98 7.16
CA ILE A 37 -11.86 -20.14 7.58
C ILE A 37 -12.40 -18.77 7.98
N THR A 38 -12.16 -18.38 9.21
CA THR A 38 -12.61 -17.13 9.82
C THR A 38 -11.40 -16.43 10.43
N SER A 39 -11.09 -15.22 9.98
CA SER A 39 -10.06 -14.39 10.60
C SER A 39 -10.55 -13.80 11.91
N PHE A 40 -9.63 -13.47 12.80
CA PHE A 40 -9.94 -12.80 14.04
C PHE A 40 -8.86 -11.79 14.43
N ILE A 41 -9.27 -10.84 15.26
CA ILE A 41 -8.40 -9.99 16.06
C ILE A 41 -8.88 -10.10 17.50
N ALA A 42 -7.94 -10.27 18.44
CA ALA A 42 -8.24 -10.36 19.86
C ALA A 42 -7.27 -9.51 20.67
N LYS A 43 -7.77 -8.95 21.78
CA LYS A 43 -6.98 -8.22 22.78
C LYS A 43 -6.90 -9.03 24.05
N TYR A 44 -5.69 -9.13 24.58
CA TYR A 44 -5.39 -9.67 25.89
C TYR A 44 -4.73 -8.59 26.74
N ASP A 45 -5.07 -8.52 28.01
CA ASP A 45 -4.37 -7.66 28.96
C ASP A 45 -3.01 -8.27 29.39
N GLU A 46 -2.26 -7.54 30.24
CA GLU A 46 -0.96 -7.99 30.76
C GLU A 46 -1.02 -9.29 31.56
N ALA A 47 -2.20 -9.62 32.12
CA ALA A 47 -2.43 -10.87 32.84
C ALA A 47 -2.81 -12.04 31.89
N GLY A 48 -2.89 -11.81 30.59
CA GLY A 48 -3.30 -12.77 29.59
C GLY A 48 -4.81 -13.03 29.55
N VAL A 49 -5.63 -12.14 30.12
CA VAL A 49 -7.08 -12.27 30.09
C VAL A 49 -7.63 -11.64 28.79
N CYS A 50 -8.39 -12.42 28.02
CA CYS A 50 -9.02 -11.92 26.81
C CYS A 50 -10.05 -10.83 27.11
N GLN A 51 -9.84 -9.64 26.59
CA GLN A 51 -10.73 -8.50 26.78
C GLN A 51 -11.84 -8.48 25.72
N TRP A 52 -11.47 -8.70 24.48
CA TRP A 52 -12.41 -8.82 23.38
C TRP A 52 -11.83 -9.66 22.22
N VAL A 53 -12.70 -10.16 21.37
CA VAL A 53 -12.37 -10.79 20.10
C VAL A 53 -13.38 -10.34 19.05
N THR A 54 -12.90 -9.92 17.89
CA THR A 54 -13.69 -9.58 16.70
C THR A 54 -13.34 -10.56 15.60
N SER A 55 -14.35 -11.14 14.96
CA SER A 55 -14.16 -12.08 13.86
C SER A 55 -14.64 -11.51 12.54
N LEU A 56 -13.98 -11.93 11.47
CA LEU A 56 -14.28 -11.58 10.10
C LEU A 56 -14.46 -12.87 9.30
N GLY A 57 -15.63 -13.03 8.75
CA GLY A 57 -15.98 -14.19 7.91
C GLY A 57 -17.31 -14.80 8.31
N SER A 58 -17.89 -15.56 7.44
CA SER A 58 -18.61 -16.79 7.60
C SER A 58 -19.54 -17.23 6.48
N ASN A 59 -19.69 -16.56 5.37
CA ASN A 59 -20.43 -17.13 4.23
C ASN A 59 -19.65 -17.09 2.90
N GLY A 60 -18.51 -16.44 2.88
CA GLY A 60 -17.53 -16.51 1.81
C GLY A 60 -16.26 -17.15 2.35
N SER A 61 -15.59 -17.92 1.58
CA SER A 61 -14.25 -18.35 1.94
C SER A 61 -13.35 -17.13 1.94
N LEU A 62 -12.95 -16.66 3.14
CA LEU A 62 -11.65 -16.00 3.23
C LEU A 62 -10.65 -17.09 2.81
N LEU A 63 -10.49 -17.28 1.49
CA LEU A 63 -9.54 -18.24 0.98
C LEU A 63 -8.17 -17.74 1.31
N ASN A 64 -7.56 -18.45 2.24
CA ASN A 64 -6.29 -18.06 2.79
C ASN A 64 -6.34 -16.65 3.39
N GLY A 65 -7.40 -16.35 4.13
CA GLY A 65 -7.44 -15.22 5.08
C GLY A 65 -6.30 -15.36 6.07
N ARG A 66 -5.11 -15.46 5.56
CA ARG A 66 -3.91 -15.16 6.28
C ARG A 66 -4.02 -13.68 6.50
N GLY A 67 -4.51 -13.31 7.69
CA GLY A 67 -4.30 -11.99 8.24
C GLY A 67 -2.81 -11.74 8.14
N THR A 68 -2.42 -11.08 7.07
CA THR A 68 -1.02 -11.02 6.68
C THR A 68 -0.27 -10.04 7.55
N SER A 69 -0.98 -9.10 8.18
CA SER A 69 -0.37 -8.05 9.00
C SER A 69 -1.38 -7.43 9.96
N LEU A 70 -0.92 -7.09 11.14
CA LEU A 70 -1.62 -6.29 12.14
C LEU A 70 -0.68 -5.18 12.60
N VAL A 71 -1.13 -3.93 12.53
CA VAL A 71 -0.39 -2.78 13.05
C VAL A 71 -1.30 -1.92 13.92
N ARG A 72 -0.71 -1.14 14.82
CA ARG A 72 -1.41 -0.26 15.76
C ARG A 72 -0.85 1.15 15.63
N ASP A 73 -1.74 2.14 15.57
CA ASP A 73 -1.36 3.55 15.58
C ASP A 73 -1.21 4.09 17.02
N LYS A 74 -0.78 5.34 17.15
CA LYS A 74 -0.61 6.01 18.44
C LYS A 74 -1.92 6.25 19.20
N ASN A 75 -3.04 6.33 18.45
CA ASN A 75 -4.39 6.52 19.02
C ASN A 75 -4.98 5.19 19.53
N GLY A 76 -4.28 4.08 19.30
CA GLY A 76 -4.73 2.75 19.70
C GLY A 76 -5.58 2.04 18.67
N ASN A 77 -5.81 2.64 17.50
CA ASN A 77 -6.52 1.96 16.43
C ASN A 77 -5.67 0.84 15.84
N LEU A 78 -6.34 -0.18 15.36
CA LEU A 78 -5.74 -1.36 14.75
C LEU A 78 -6.05 -1.38 13.26
N TYR A 79 -5.04 -1.68 12.46
CA TYR A 79 -5.20 -1.88 11.03
C TYR A 79 -4.81 -3.32 10.70
N PHE A 80 -5.71 -4.00 10.05
CA PHE A 80 -5.59 -5.41 9.69
C PHE A 80 -5.57 -5.57 8.19
N ALA A 81 -4.54 -6.25 7.66
CA ALA A 81 -4.50 -6.63 6.26
C ALA A 81 -5.15 -7.99 6.07
N ALA A 82 -5.98 -8.09 5.05
CA ALA A 82 -6.64 -9.33 4.67
C ALA A 82 -6.53 -9.59 3.16
N ILE A 83 -6.54 -10.87 2.79
CA ILE A 83 -6.81 -11.32 1.43
C ILE A 83 -8.18 -11.99 1.47
N CYS A 84 -9.13 -11.41 0.75
CA CYS A 84 -10.54 -11.77 0.79
C CYS A 84 -10.98 -12.50 -0.49
N LYS A 85 -12.02 -13.32 -0.38
CA LYS A 85 -12.72 -13.91 -1.52
C LYS A 85 -14.18 -14.09 -1.17
N GLY A 86 -15.09 -13.56 -2.01
CA GLY A 86 -16.50 -13.53 -1.69
C GLY A 86 -16.85 -12.56 -0.56
N SER A 87 -18.08 -12.60 -0.10
CA SER A 87 -18.59 -11.71 0.94
C SER A 87 -18.20 -12.20 2.34
N SER A 88 -17.74 -11.30 3.18
CA SER A 88 -17.33 -11.56 4.56
C SER A 88 -17.99 -10.59 5.53
N SER A 89 -18.70 -11.11 6.54
CA SER A 89 -19.29 -10.30 7.61
C SER A 89 -18.28 -9.96 8.69
N ILE A 90 -18.46 -8.83 9.35
CA ILE A 90 -17.69 -8.40 10.52
C ILE A 90 -18.56 -8.57 11.75
N SER A 91 -18.10 -9.38 12.71
CA SER A 91 -18.90 -9.66 13.93
C SER A 91 -19.23 -8.38 14.69
N GLY A 92 -20.47 -8.31 15.20
CA GLY A 92 -20.96 -7.15 15.94
C GLY A 92 -21.39 -5.95 15.08
N THR A 93 -21.42 -6.09 13.74
CA THR A 93 -21.86 -5.04 12.81
C THR A 93 -22.80 -5.62 11.75
N THR A 94 -23.40 -4.74 10.93
CA THR A 94 -24.09 -5.08 9.68
C THR A 94 -23.21 -4.96 8.46
N GLU A 95 -21.94 -4.55 8.67
CA GLU A 95 -20.99 -4.32 7.57
C GLU A 95 -20.45 -5.62 6.99
N THR A 96 -20.28 -5.62 5.69
CA THR A 96 -19.68 -6.71 4.92
C THR A 96 -18.51 -6.20 4.08
N ILE A 97 -17.52 -7.06 3.90
CA ILE A 97 -16.42 -6.85 2.97
C ILE A 97 -16.77 -7.66 1.72
N GLU A 98 -16.99 -6.97 0.63
CA GLU A 98 -17.39 -7.58 -0.65
C GLU A 98 -16.16 -7.75 -1.54
N ALA A 99 -15.73 -8.99 -1.74
CA ALA A 99 -14.66 -9.38 -2.66
C ALA A 99 -15.23 -10.25 -3.79
N ASP A 100 -14.48 -10.41 -4.87
CA ASP A 100 -14.88 -11.28 -5.99
C ASP A 100 -15.00 -12.74 -5.50
N ALA A 101 -16.05 -13.44 -5.89
CA ALA A 101 -16.28 -14.83 -5.48
C ALA A 101 -15.37 -15.84 -6.19
N SER A 102 -14.71 -15.45 -7.29
CA SER A 102 -13.85 -16.34 -8.10
C SER A 102 -12.37 -16.05 -7.90
N LYS A 103 -11.99 -14.87 -7.40
CA LYS A 103 -10.63 -14.37 -7.29
C LYS A 103 -10.34 -13.89 -5.87
N THR A 104 -9.09 -13.54 -5.62
CA THR A 104 -8.68 -12.94 -4.34
C THR A 104 -8.52 -11.43 -4.49
N ASP A 105 -8.98 -10.69 -3.49
CA ASP A 105 -8.84 -9.24 -3.38
C ASP A 105 -8.14 -8.88 -2.06
N GLY A 106 -7.41 -7.77 -2.07
CA GLY A 106 -6.79 -7.26 -0.86
C GLY A 106 -7.70 -6.31 -0.09
N ALA A 107 -7.58 -6.27 1.24
CA ALA A 107 -8.27 -5.32 2.08
C ALA A 107 -7.38 -4.77 3.20
N ILE A 108 -7.59 -3.49 3.54
CA ILE A 108 -7.21 -2.89 4.82
C ILE A 108 -8.48 -2.68 5.61
N ILE A 109 -8.49 -3.09 6.88
CA ILE A 109 -9.65 -2.93 7.75
C ILE A 109 -9.18 -2.23 9.02
N LYS A 110 -9.83 -1.12 9.39
CA LYS A 110 -9.56 -0.39 10.63
C LYS A 110 -10.57 -0.76 11.70
N PHE A 111 -10.04 -1.00 12.89
CA PHE A 111 -10.78 -1.15 14.13
C PHE A 111 -10.29 -0.11 15.14
N ASN A 112 -11.18 0.34 16.02
CA ASN A 112 -10.77 1.14 17.16
C ASN A 112 -10.11 0.28 18.25
N SER A 113 -9.66 0.91 19.34
CA SER A 113 -9.00 0.23 20.47
C SER A 113 -9.88 -0.79 21.20
N ASP A 114 -11.20 -0.73 21.01
CA ASP A 114 -12.18 -1.64 21.57
C ASP A 114 -12.55 -2.81 20.64
N GLY A 115 -11.86 -2.88 19.49
CA GLY A 115 -12.08 -3.92 18.47
C GLY A 115 -13.34 -3.70 17.64
N GLN A 116 -13.91 -2.49 17.65
CA GLN A 116 -15.07 -2.15 16.83
C GLN A 116 -14.61 -1.68 15.46
N TYR A 117 -15.32 -2.13 14.42
CA TYR A 117 -15.08 -1.75 13.05
C TYR A 117 -15.26 -0.24 12.85
N VAL A 118 -14.36 0.37 12.03
CA VAL A 118 -14.41 1.78 11.69
C VAL A 118 -14.60 1.95 10.18
N TRP A 119 -13.67 1.42 9.39
CA TRP A 119 -13.73 1.45 7.92
C TRP A 119 -12.91 0.33 7.30
N HIS A 120 -13.10 0.10 6.01
CA HIS A 120 -12.21 -0.73 5.20
C HIS A 120 -11.94 -0.09 3.83
N ARG A 121 -10.85 -0.51 3.18
CA ARG A 121 -10.50 -0.17 1.79
C ARG A 121 -10.12 -1.45 1.06
N MET A 122 -10.69 -1.60 -0.14
CA MET A 122 -10.45 -2.75 -1.01
C MET A 122 -9.44 -2.44 -2.09
N PHE A 123 -8.66 -3.43 -2.44
CA PHE A 123 -7.78 -3.47 -3.60
C PHE A 123 -8.28 -4.64 -4.46
N ALA A 124 -9.11 -4.32 -5.44
CA ALA A 124 -9.85 -5.29 -6.23
C ALA A 124 -9.76 -4.95 -7.71
N SER A 125 -9.00 -5.74 -8.46
CA SER A 125 -8.96 -5.68 -9.92
C SER A 125 -9.83 -6.79 -10.52
N VAL A 126 -9.72 -7.00 -11.84
CA VAL A 126 -10.36 -8.14 -12.51
C VAL A 126 -9.55 -9.44 -12.37
N ALA A 127 -8.47 -9.46 -11.60
CA ALA A 127 -7.57 -10.59 -11.37
C ALA A 127 -7.29 -10.78 -9.87
N ASP A 128 -6.34 -11.65 -9.52
CA ASP A 128 -5.96 -11.87 -8.12
C ASP A 128 -5.13 -10.70 -7.59
N ASP A 129 -5.56 -10.16 -6.46
CA ASP A 129 -4.92 -9.08 -5.73
C ASP A 129 -4.73 -9.44 -4.26
N GLY A 130 -3.89 -8.72 -3.55
CA GLY A 130 -3.72 -8.96 -2.12
C GLY A 130 -2.89 -7.90 -1.42
N VAL A 131 -3.21 -7.66 -0.17
CA VAL A 131 -2.39 -6.87 0.77
C VAL A 131 -1.61 -7.83 1.65
N THR A 132 -0.29 -7.64 1.75
CA THR A 132 0.60 -8.58 2.43
C THR A 132 1.20 -8.02 3.72
N SER A 133 1.37 -6.70 3.82
CA SER A 133 1.90 -6.06 5.01
C SER A 133 1.41 -4.62 5.15
N LEU A 134 1.35 -4.15 6.37
CA LEU A 134 0.98 -2.80 6.76
C LEU A 134 2.09 -2.14 7.57
N ALA A 135 2.12 -0.82 7.53
CA ALA A 135 2.87 0.02 8.46
C ALA A 135 2.05 1.29 8.78
N VAL A 136 2.37 1.95 9.88
CA VAL A 136 1.78 3.25 10.24
C VAL A 136 2.89 4.26 10.49
N ASP A 137 2.67 5.51 10.08
CA ASP A 137 3.59 6.60 10.35
C ASP A 137 3.24 7.36 11.65
N GLU A 138 4.10 8.32 11.99
CA GLU A 138 3.95 9.15 13.18
C GLU A 138 2.71 10.07 13.14
N SER A 139 2.10 10.25 11.96
CA SER A 139 0.85 10.99 11.75
C SER A 139 -0.38 10.08 11.72
N ASN A 140 -0.23 8.79 12.06
CA ASN A 140 -1.25 7.74 12.04
C ASN A 140 -1.75 7.38 10.62
N ASN A 141 -1.05 7.78 9.56
CA ASN A 141 -1.40 7.29 8.24
C ASN A 141 -1.01 5.82 8.10
N VAL A 142 -1.84 5.05 7.43
CA VAL A 142 -1.59 3.63 7.17
C VAL A 142 -1.05 3.41 5.75
N TYR A 143 -0.03 2.58 5.66
CA TYR A 143 0.59 2.15 4.43
C TYR A 143 0.31 0.68 4.21
N ALA A 144 -0.09 0.32 3.02
CA ALA A 144 -0.24 -1.06 2.58
C ALA A 144 0.74 -1.37 1.47
N VAL A 145 1.37 -2.53 1.56
CA VAL A 145 2.08 -3.15 0.45
C VAL A 145 1.37 -4.43 0.06
N GLY A 146 1.31 -4.66 -1.23
CA GLY A 146 0.63 -5.82 -1.78
C GLY A 146 1.01 -6.09 -3.24
N TYR A 147 0.21 -6.88 -3.90
CA TYR A 147 0.38 -7.23 -5.31
C TYR A 147 -0.95 -7.15 -6.06
N TYR A 148 -0.83 -6.99 -7.37
CA TYR A 148 -1.99 -7.00 -8.27
C TYR A 148 -1.61 -7.64 -9.62
N GLU A 149 -2.62 -8.25 -10.28
CA GLU A 149 -2.45 -8.98 -11.53
C GLU A 149 -3.14 -8.35 -12.73
N ALA A 150 -3.92 -7.29 -12.53
CA ALA A 150 -4.55 -6.51 -13.58
C ALA A 150 -4.47 -5.03 -13.22
N GLU A 151 -5.06 -4.14 -14.02
CA GLU A 151 -5.17 -2.71 -13.67
C GLU A 151 -5.91 -2.57 -12.34
N LEU A 152 -5.23 -2.01 -11.32
CA LEU A 152 -5.75 -1.95 -9.95
C LEU A 152 -6.38 -0.58 -9.66
N PRO A 153 -7.70 -0.51 -9.47
CA PRO A 153 -8.35 0.67 -8.95
C PRO A 153 -7.87 0.93 -7.50
N VAL A 154 -7.40 2.13 -7.22
CA VAL A 154 -6.95 2.52 -5.86
C VAL A 154 -7.77 3.66 -5.27
N TYR A 155 -8.33 4.51 -6.10
CA TYR A 155 -9.24 5.59 -5.69
C TYR A 155 -9.97 6.18 -6.90
N GLU A 156 -11.31 6.25 -6.88
CA GLU A 156 -12.15 6.82 -7.96
C GLU A 156 -11.67 6.39 -9.37
N SER A 157 -11.17 7.35 -10.17
CA SER A 157 -10.61 7.10 -11.50
C SER A 157 -9.12 6.75 -11.49
N ILE A 158 -8.45 6.80 -10.32
CA ILE A 158 -7.02 6.53 -10.21
C ILE A 158 -6.78 5.02 -10.17
N LYS A 159 -5.95 4.55 -11.09
CA LYS A 159 -5.62 3.14 -11.23
C LYS A 159 -4.13 2.95 -11.42
N LEU A 160 -3.59 1.92 -10.78
CA LEU A 160 -2.22 1.49 -11.05
C LEU A 160 -2.19 0.60 -12.28
N GLN A 161 -1.36 0.98 -13.24
CA GLN A 161 -1.18 0.23 -14.47
C GLN A 161 -0.28 -0.97 -14.23
N ARG A 162 -0.69 -2.13 -14.76
CA ARG A 162 0.10 -3.34 -14.71
C ARG A 162 1.33 -3.22 -15.60
N ASN A 163 2.47 -3.66 -15.12
CA ASN A 163 3.70 -3.72 -15.90
C ASN A 163 3.94 -5.15 -16.43
N GLY A 164 3.64 -5.37 -17.71
CA GLY A 164 3.77 -6.69 -18.35
C GLY A 164 2.67 -7.68 -17.94
N ASN A 165 2.97 -8.98 -17.98
CA ASN A 165 2.01 -10.07 -17.71
C ASN A 165 2.15 -10.71 -16.33
N ASN A 166 2.98 -10.18 -15.44
CA ASN A 166 3.25 -10.73 -14.13
C ASN A 166 2.59 -9.91 -13.01
N ARG A 167 2.52 -10.48 -11.82
CA ARG A 167 2.14 -9.76 -10.61
C ARG A 167 3.06 -8.56 -10.40
N THR A 168 2.47 -7.45 -10.06
CA THR A 168 3.21 -6.21 -9.77
C THR A 168 2.97 -5.82 -8.33
N ALA A 169 4.02 -5.42 -7.62
CA ALA A 169 3.88 -4.93 -6.26
C ALA A 169 3.45 -3.46 -6.25
N PHE A 170 2.65 -3.10 -5.25
CA PHE A 170 2.22 -1.72 -5.01
C PHE A 170 2.43 -1.29 -3.58
N VAL A 171 2.48 0.02 -3.38
CA VAL A 171 2.32 0.68 -2.08
C VAL A 171 1.14 1.64 -2.19
N ALA A 172 0.30 1.68 -1.16
CA ALA A 172 -0.78 2.66 -1.03
C ALA A 172 -0.79 3.27 0.36
N LYS A 173 -1.10 4.57 0.46
CA LYS A 173 -1.18 5.32 1.71
C LYS A 173 -2.57 5.91 1.87
N TYR A 174 -3.12 5.77 3.07
CA TYR A 174 -4.38 6.37 3.49
C TYR A 174 -4.20 7.11 4.82
N SER A 175 -5.02 8.13 5.05
CA SER A 175 -5.12 8.79 6.36
C SER A 175 -5.72 7.83 7.40
N ASP A 176 -5.74 8.25 8.66
CA ASP A 176 -6.39 7.46 9.72
C ASP A 176 -7.92 7.46 9.58
N GLU A 177 -8.54 8.41 8.87
CA GLU A 177 -9.95 8.40 8.47
C GLU A 177 -10.21 7.53 7.23
N GLY A 178 -9.16 6.98 6.62
CA GLY A 178 -9.25 6.17 5.42
C GLY A 178 -9.32 6.98 4.11
N GLU A 179 -9.00 8.26 4.15
CA GLU A 179 -8.90 9.07 2.94
C GLU A 179 -7.67 8.66 2.13
N TYR A 180 -7.85 8.51 0.81
CA TYR A 180 -6.75 8.19 -0.09
C TYR A 180 -5.74 9.34 -0.13
N LEU A 181 -4.47 9.04 0.06
CA LEU A 181 -3.39 10.00 -0.05
C LEU A 181 -2.59 9.80 -1.32
N TYR A 182 -2.09 8.58 -1.55
CA TYR A 182 -1.45 8.19 -2.80
C TYR A 182 -1.28 6.67 -2.91
N ALA A 183 -1.00 6.20 -4.13
CA ALA A 183 -0.52 4.85 -4.39
C ALA A 183 0.44 4.83 -5.58
N PHE A 184 1.36 3.88 -5.59
CA PHE A 184 2.30 3.70 -6.70
C PHE A 184 2.67 2.23 -6.88
N SER A 185 3.02 1.89 -8.12
CA SER A 185 3.63 0.60 -8.44
C SER A 185 5.12 0.65 -8.15
N THR A 186 5.65 -0.34 -7.46
CA THR A 186 7.08 -0.42 -7.18
C THR A 186 7.90 -0.90 -8.39
N GLY A 187 7.24 -1.30 -9.47
CA GLY A 187 7.87 -1.92 -10.63
C GLY A 187 8.44 -3.31 -10.37
N ALA A 188 8.40 -3.80 -9.14
CA ALA A 188 8.86 -5.15 -8.83
C ALA A 188 7.92 -6.18 -9.46
N ILE A 189 8.47 -7.07 -10.26
CA ILE A 189 7.76 -8.18 -10.87
C ILE A 189 7.83 -9.38 -9.92
N ILE A 190 6.67 -9.93 -9.60
CA ILE A 190 6.55 -11.13 -8.77
C ILE A 190 6.05 -12.25 -9.69
N THR A 191 6.83 -13.29 -9.91
CA THR A 191 6.41 -14.41 -10.76
C THR A 191 5.48 -15.36 -10.03
N ASP A 192 4.61 -16.06 -10.78
CA ASP A 192 3.62 -17.02 -10.25
C ASP A 192 4.22 -18.19 -9.45
N ALA A 193 5.50 -18.47 -9.64
CA ALA A 193 6.18 -19.58 -8.96
C ALA A 193 6.32 -19.39 -7.44
N VAL A 194 6.17 -18.17 -6.95
CA VAL A 194 6.25 -17.85 -5.52
C VAL A 194 5.03 -17.01 -5.14
N LYS A 195 4.15 -17.58 -4.32
CA LYS A 195 3.09 -16.77 -3.71
C LYS A 195 3.74 -15.58 -3.00
N PRO A 196 3.29 -14.34 -3.22
CA PRO A 196 3.95 -13.13 -2.71
C PRO A 196 3.76 -12.97 -1.19
N THR A 197 4.14 -13.99 -0.45
CA THR A 197 4.00 -14.03 1.02
C THR A 197 5.12 -13.30 1.75
N GLY A 198 6.02 -12.66 1.02
CA GLY A 198 7.22 -12.06 1.59
C GLY A 198 7.38 -10.56 1.39
N LEU A 199 6.38 -9.86 0.81
CA LEU A 199 6.44 -8.40 0.77
C LEU A 199 6.16 -7.84 2.16
N ALA A 200 7.07 -7.04 2.68
CA ALA A 200 6.92 -6.36 3.96
C ALA A 200 7.28 -4.87 3.83
N ILE A 201 6.60 -4.04 4.62
CA ILE A 201 6.78 -2.60 4.66
C ILE A 201 7.05 -2.14 6.08
N SER A 202 7.90 -1.14 6.22
CA SER A 202 8.13 -0.39 7.46
C SER A 202 8.32 1.08 7.13
N ILE A 203 8.07 1.95 8.09
CA ILE A 203 8.32 3.38 7.98
C ILE A 203 9.49 3.75 8.89
N ASP A 204 10.51 4.40 8.35
CA ASP A 204 11.59 4.97 9.13
C ASP A 204 11.05 6.13 9.95
N LYS A 205 11.07 6.00 11.27
CA LYS A 205 10.50 7.01 12.19
C LYS A 205 11.24 8.33 12.17
N THR A 206 12.48 8.37 11.68
CA THR A 206 13.32 9.57 11.66
C THR A 206 13.10 10.38 10.39
N THR A 207 13.05 9.70 9.24
CA THR A 207 12.96 10.35 7.92
C THR A 207 11.59 10.22 7.29
N ASN A 208 10.72 9.40 7.89
CA ASN A 208 9.41 9.03 7.35
C ASN A 208 9.49 8.27 6.01
N ASP A 209 10.66 7.76 5.64
CA ASP A 209 10.83 6.99 4.41
C ASP A 209 10.18 5.63 4.49
N ILE A 210 9.73 5.15 3.34
CA ILE A 210 9.20 3.79 3.19
C ILE A 210 10.36 2.84 2.99
N ILE A 211 10.45 1.83 3.83
CA ILE A 211 11.36 0.68 3.69
C ILE A 211 10.54 -0.51 3.22
N LEU A 212 10.87 -1.01 2.05
CA LEU A 212 10.17 -2.13 1.41
C LEU A 212 11.12 -3.30 1.22
N THR A 213 10.68 -4.49 1.57
CA THR A 213 11.44 -5.74 1.35
C THR A 213 10.54 -6.86 0.84
N GLY A 214 11.16 -7.78 0.11
CA GLY A 214 10.44 -8.95 -0.38
C GLY A 214 11.16 -9.68 -1.51
N PRO A 215 10.60 -10.80 -1.98
CA PRO A 215 11.12 -11.50 -3.13
C PRO A 215 10.90 -10.69 -4.41
N THR A 216 11.87 -10.71 -5.30
CA THR A 216 11.74 -10.14 -6.63
C THR A 216 12.28 -11.10 -7.69
N TYR A 217 11.61 -11.13 -8.83
CA TYR A 217 12.06 -11.84 -10.02
C TYR A 217 12.05 -10.85 -11.19
N GLY A 218 13.21 -10.57 -11.76
CA GLY A 218 13.33 -9.64 -12.87
C GLY A 218 13.81 -8.24 -12.47
N THR A 219 13.52 -7.27 -13.28
CA THR A 219 14.00 -5.90 -13.14
C THR A 219 13.10 -5.11 -12.20
N ILE A 220 13.69 -4.48 -11.18
CA ILE A 220 13.01 -3.49 -10.35
C ILE A 220 13.10 -2.17 -11.09
N TYR A 221 11.96 -1.55 -11.35
CA TYR A 221 11.90 -0.17 -11.83
C TYR A 221 11.60 0.73 -10.64
N PRO A 222 12.58 1.48 -10.12
CA PRO A 222 12.27 2.54 -9.18
C PRO A 222 11.25 3.49 -9.81
N TYR A 223 10.25 3.91 -9.06
CA TYR A 223 9.22 4.82 -9.55
C TYR A 223 9.86 6.04 -10.24
N GLY A 224 9.47 6.30 -11.48
CA GLY A 224 9.92 7.47 -12.24
C GLY A 224 11.31 7.36 -12.92
N VAL A 225 11.99 6.23 -12.84
CA VAL A 225 13.27 6.05 -13.54
C VAL A 225 13.09 5.05 -14.68
N SER A 226 13.10 5.54 -15.90
CA SER A 226 13.32 4.73 -17.10
C SER A 226 14.82 4.37 -17.20
N GLY A 227 15.22 3.31 -16.53
CA GLY A 227 16.60 2.85 -16.54
C GLY A 227 16.69 1.41 -16.09
N SER A 228 17.41 0.59 -16.85
CA SER A 228 17.65 -0.80 -16.52
C SER A 228 18.41 -0.92 -15.19
N SER A 229 17.72 -1.24 -14.12
CA SER A 229 18.39 -1.86 -13.02
C SER A 229 18.69 -3.32 -13.38
N ASN A 230 19.80 -3.84 -12.89
CA ASN A 230 20.30 -5.17 -13.24
C ASN A 230 19.20 -6.24 -13.20
N ALA A 231 18.98 -6.91 -14.33
CA ALA A 231 18.15 -8.10 -14.39
C ALA A 231 18.80 -9.19 -13.52
N PHE A 232 18.13 -9.56 -12.44
CA PHE A 232 18.58 -10.65 -11.57
C PHE A 232 17.86 -11.93 -11.98
N GLY A 233 18.53 -12.82 -12.63
CA GLY A 233 18.04 -14.19 -12.87
C GLY A 233 18.03 -15.00 -11.57
N GLY A 234 16.90 -15.66 -11.27
CA GLY A 234 16.70 -16.46 -10.05
C GLY A 234 16.08 -15.64 -8.91
N GLY A 235 15.29 -16.30 -8.08
CA GLY A 235 14.60 -15.67 -6.94
C GLY A 235 15.58 -14.93 -6.03
N ARG A 236 15.40 -13.64 -5.89
CA ARG A 236 16.26 -12.78 -5.08
C ARG A 236 15.43 -11.94 -4.12
N PHE A 237 16.13 -11.42 -3.14
CA PHE A 237 15.61 -10.53 -2.13
C PHE A 237 15.77 -9.08 -2.60
N MET A 238 14.72 -8.27 -2.41
CA MET A 238 14.72 -6.84 -2.63
C MET A 238 14.72 -6.13 -1.27
N LEU A 239 15.54 -5.11 -1.14
CA LEU A 239 15.43 -4.07 -0.11
C LEU A 239 15.44 -2.73 -0.82
N ALA A 240 14.38 -1.95 -0.67
CA ALA A 240 14.24 -0.64 -1.28
C ALA A 240 13.85 0.39 -0.23
N ARG A 241 14.35 1.61 -0.38
CA ARG A 241 13.98 2.78 0.40
C ARG A 241 13.41 3.83 -0.53
N TYR A 242 12.23 4.33 -0.21
CA TYR A 242 11.56 5.39 -0.95
C TYR A 242 11.43 6.59 -0.04
N SER A 243 12.09 7.70 -0.41
CA SER A 243 11.91 8.97 0.28
C SER A 243 10.49 9.48 0.05
N GLN A 244 9.90 10.02 1.09
CA GLN A 244 8.62 10.72 1.00
C GLN A 244 8.80 12.22 0.78
N ASP A 245 10.03 12.71 0.85
CA ASP A 245 10.34 14.07 0.44
C ASP A 245 10.13 14.19 -1.06
N ALA A 246 9.33 15.17 -1.45
CA ALA A 246 9.12 15.46 -2.87
C ALA A 246 10.45 15.96 -3.46
N ALA A 247 11.01 15.21 -4.39
CA ALA A 247 12.14 15.65 -5.18
C ALA A 247 11.71 15.87 -6.62
N LEU A 248 11.95 17.04 -7.13
CA LEU A 248 11.74 17.37 -8.53
C LEU A 248 12.94 16.83 -9.35
N PHE A 249 12.65 16.09 -10.39
CA PHE A 249 13.67 15.61 -11.32
C PHE A 249 13.16 15.66 -12.76
N GLY A 250 14.07 15.74 -13.69
CA GLY A 250 13.77 15.71 -15.12
C GLY A 250 15.02 15.32 -15.91
N VAL A 251 14.80 14.75 -17.06
CA VAL A 251 15.85 14.65 -18.08
C VAL A 251 15.71 15.86 -18.97
N PHE A 252 16.67 16.75 -18.91
CA PHE A 252 16.71 17.95 -19.71
C PHE A 252 17.60 17.69 -20.91
N PRO A 253 17.03 17.42 -22.11
CA PRO A 253 17.82 17.25 -23.32
C PRO A 253 18.56 18.56 -23.65
N GLN A 254 19.67 18.44 -24.32
CA GLN A 254 20.36 19.63 -24.83
C GLN A 254 19.47 20.37 -25.83
N GLY A 255 19.15 21.61 -25.54
CA GLY A 255 18.39 22.46 -26.47
C GLY A 255 19.28 23.06 -27.56
N ILE A 256 18.69 23.26 -28.72
CA ILE A 256 19.34 23.94 -29.84
C ILE A 256 18.58 25.24 -30.11
N LYS A 257 19.31 26.37 -30.16
CA LYS A 257 18.71 27.66 -30.45
C LYS A 257 17.94 27.66 -31.77
N GLY A 258 16.70 28.13 -31.72
CA GLY A 258 15.80 28.19 -32.87
C GLY A 258 15.01 26.89 -33.10
N GLU A 259 15.24 25.86 -32.34
CA GLU A 259 14.51 24.60 -32.45
C GLU A 259 13.48 24.45 -31.33
N SER A 260 12.49 23.61 -31.59
CA SER A 260 11.50 23.24 -30.59
C SER A 260 12.14 22.44 -29.45
N TYR A 261 11.83 22.77 -28.22
CA TYR A 261 12.30 22.09 -27.02
C TYR A 261 11.11 21.55 -26.22
N SER A 262 11.25 20.36 -25.67
CA SER A 262 10.32 19.81 -24.70
C SER A 262 11.08 18.96 -23.69
N ALA A 263 10.77 19.18 -22.41
CA ALA A 263 11.24 18.37 -21.29
C ALA A 263 10.12 18.21 -20.28
N GLN A 264 10.08 17.06 -19.64
CA GLN A 264 9.08 16.76 -18.61
C GLN A 264 9.72 16.78 -17.22
N LEU A 265 9.19 17.64 -16.35
CA LEU A 265 9.46 17.57 -14.93
C LEU A 265 8.66 16.42 -14.33
N ASN A 266 9.31 15.63 -13.52
CA ASN A 266 8.70 14.55 -12.77
C ASN A 266 8.92 14.79 -11.28
N ILE A 267 8.02 14.33 -10.46
CA ILE A 267 8.16 14.38 -9.00
C ILE A 267 8.44 12.96 -8.53
N SER A 268 9.55 12.77 -7.84
CA SER A 268 9.77 11.62 -6.97
C SER A 268 9.36 12.00 -5.56
N GLY A 269 8.73 11.09 -4.88
CA GLY A 269 8.08 11.38 -3.63
C GLY A 269 6.57 11.35 -3.82
N PHE A 270 5.89 10.84 -2.82
CA PHE A 270 4.51 10.40 -2.96
C PHE A 270 3.57 11.55 -2.66
N GLN A 271 3.36 12.39 -3.65
CA GLN A 271 2.32 13.41 -3.62
C GLN A 271 1.11 12.93 -4.42
N ASN A 272 -0.08 13.28 -3.99
CA ASN A 272 -1.27 13.04 -4.80
C ASN A 272 -1.12 13.77 -6.13
N PRO A 273 -1.04 13.08 -7.28
CA PRO A 273 -0.81 13.71 -8.58
C PRO A 273 -1.91 14.70 -8.95
N LEU A 274 -3.08 14.65 -8.31
CA LEU A 274 -4.18 15.59 -8.51
C LEU A 274 -3.99 16.94 -7.79
N GLN A 275 -2.96 17.08 -6.96
CA GLN A 275 -2.69 18.31 -6.18
C GLN A 275 -1.32 18.92 -6.46
N VAL A 276 -0.60 18.42 -7.45
CA VAL A 276 0.71 18.95 -7.81
C VAL A 276 0.55 20.14 -8.73
N ALA A 277 1.10 21.27 -8.32
CA ALA A 277 1.31 22.45 -9.17
C ALA A 277 2.80 22.73 -9.26
N TYR A 278 3.28 22.97 -10.45
CA TYR A 278 4.67 23.31 -10.70
C TYR A 278 4.82 24.83 -10.77
N SER A 279 5.88 25.34 -10.18
CA SER A 279 6.21 26.76 -10.26
C SER A 279 7.72 26.96 -10.30
N LEU A 280 8.18 28.03 -10.92
CA LEU A 280 9.55 28.49 -10.76
C LEU A 280 9.70 29.11 -9.36
N LYS A 281 10.90 28.98 -8.79
CA LYS A 281 11.23 29.69 -7.56
C LYS A 281 11.20 31.20 -7.82
N ASP A 282 10.80 32.00 -6.85
CA ASP A 282 10.79 33.45 -6.95
C ASP A 282 12.16 33.99 -7.34
N GLY A 283 12.18 34.71 -8.45
CA GLY A 283 13.40 35.28 -9.04
C GLY A 283 14.08 34.41 -10.10
N ASP A 284 13.66 33.15 -10.28
CA ASP A 284 14.17 32.30 -11.34
C ASP A 284 13.32 32.45 -12.62
N ASN A 285 13.98 32.29 -13.77
CA ASN A 285 13.33 32.31 -15.08
C ASN A 285 13.78 31.12 -15.92
N LEU A 286 12.90 30.67 -16.80
CA LEU A 286 13.30 29.74 -17.84
C LEU A 286 14.09 30.51 -18.93
N PRO A 287 14.91 29.80 -19.69
CA PRO A 287 15.52 30.32 -20.93
C PRO A 287 14.48 30.98 -21.82
N ASP A 288 14.85 32.06 -22.49
CA ASP A 288 13.94 32.82 -23.35
C ASP A 288 13.31 31.94 -24.44
N GLY A 289 12.01 32.05 -24.58
CA GLY A 289 11.18 31.25 -25.48
C GLY A 289 10.62 29.95 -24.91
N LEU A 290 10.96 29.57 -23.65
CA LEU A 290 10.40 28.41 -22.99
C LEU A 290 9.33 28.82 -21.96
N SER A 291 8.38 27.95 -21.75
CA SER A 291 7.32 28.09 -20.73
C SER A 291 7.15 26.80 -19.93
N LEU A 292 6.74 26.93 -18.67
CA LEU A 292 6.38 25.80 -17.81
C LEU A 292 4.85 25.71 -17.74
N ASP A 293 4.32 24.55 -18.10
CA ASP A 293 2.94 24.22 -17.76
C ASP A 293 2.86 23.86 -16.27
N THR A 294 2.21 24.70 -15.51
CA THR A 294 2.13 24.59 -14.06
C THR A 294 1.28 23.41 -13.56
N ASN A 295 0.49 22.80 -14.43
CA ASN A 295 -0.34 21.64 -14.09
C ASN A 295 0.35 20.34 -14.48
N THR A 296 1.04 20.29 -15.63
CA THR A 296 1.66 19.08 -16.14
C THR A 296 3.14 18.95 -15.80
N GLY A 297 3.81 20.08 -15.51
CA GLY A 297 5.26 20.13 -15.33
C GLY A 297 6.04 20.01 -16.65
N GLU A 298 5.38 20.18 -17.80
CA GLU A 298 6.06 20.25 -19.08
C GLU A 298 6.76 21.61 -19.27
N ILE A 299 8.03 21.59 -19.62
CA ILE A 299 8.77 22.77 -20.10
C ILE A 299 8.85 22.66 -21.62
N SER A 300 8.24 23.59 -22.34
CA SER A 300 8.21 23.53 -23.80
C SER A 300 8.27 24.93 -24.44
N GLY A 301 8.64 24.98 -25.73
CA GLY A 301 8.73 26.21 -26.51
C GLY A 301 9.80 26.15 -27.55
N VAL A 302 10.22 27.31 -28.07
CA VAL A 302 11.34 27.45 -28.99
C VAL A 302 12.47 28.21 -28.30
N LEU A 303 13.61 27.59 -28.19
CA LEU A 303 14.75 28.16 -27.48
C LEU A 303 15.32 29.37 -28.26
N ASN A 304 15.23 30.56 -27.72
CA ASN A 304 15.66 31.80 -28.37
C ASN A 304 17.07 32.21 -28.01
N GLU A 305 17.67 31.62 -27.01
CA GLU A 305 19.02 31.93 -26.55
C GLU A 305 19.91 30.69 -26.42
N ALA A 306 21.20 30.89 -26.42
CA ALA A 306 22.19 29.83 -26.17
C ALA A 306 22.89 30.09 -24.84
N GLY A 307 23.03 29.07 -24.01
CA GLY A 307 23.66 29.19 -22.68
C GLY A 307 23.67 27.83 -21.96
N ILE A 308 24.24 27.88 -20.77
CA ILE A 308 24.07 26.81 -19.76
C ILE A 308 23.14 27.40 -18.72
N PHE A 309 22.01 26.75 -18.51
CA PHE A 309 20.94 27.21 -17.63
C PHE A 309 20.72 26.23 -16.49
#